data_3e7e7cd33548b19a223e760940e6a3fe
#
_entry.id   3e7e7cd33548b19a223e760940e6a3fe
#
_cell.length_a   1.000
_cell.length_b   1.000
_cell.length_c   1.000
_cell.angle_alpha   90.00
_cell.angle_beta   90.00
_cell.angle_gamma   90.00
#
_symmetry.space_group_name_H-M   'P 1'
#
loop_
_entity.id
_entity.type
_entity.pdbx_description
1 polymer ?
#
loop_
_entity_poly.entity_id
_entity_poly.type
_entity_poly.pdbx_seq_one_letter_code
_entity_poly.pdbx_strand_id
1 'polypeptide(L)'
;GSGCHSLTLQEAGKEVHAIDISPLSVEVMKQRGVRSVSQTNLFNEQFADEYDTILMLMNGSGIIGKLENLPDFFRKMKLLLRPGGCVLMDSSNLSYLFEEEDGSIVINLAGDYYGEVDFQMQYKNVKGDSFDWLYIDFQTLSIYAAENGFKAELVKEGTHYDYLAKLSRQA
;
A
#
# COMPACT_ATOMS: atom_id res chain seq x y z
N GLY A 1 9.86 6.05 -1.02
CA GLY A 1 10.73 6.00 0.16
C GLY A 1 12.21 5.99 -0.18
N SER A 2 13.08 5.66 0.80
CA SER A 2 14.56 5.74 0.64
C SER A 2 15.21 4.47 0.06
N GLY A 3 14.44 3.49 -0.41
CA GLY A 3 14.92 2.29 -1.09
C GLY A 3 15.50 1.19 -0.20
N CYS A 4 15.19 1.17 1.09
CA CYS A 4 15.75 0.19 2.03
C CYS A 4 15.46 -1.25 1.59
N HIS A 5 14.20 -1.59 1.36
CA HIS A 5 13.80 -2.93 0.87
C HIS A 5 14.39 -3.24 -0.51
N SER A 6 14.44 -2.24 -1.40
CA SER A 6 15.00 -2.41 -2.74
C SER A 6 16.46 -2.80 -2.71
N LEU A 7 17.27 -2.16 -1.85
CA LEU A 7 18.68 -2.48 -1.68
C LEU A 7 18.88 -3.90 -1.15
N THR A 8 18.15 -4.28 -0.10
CA THR A 8 18.25 -5.63 0.48
C THR A 8 17.89 -6.71 -0.52
N LEU A 9 16.82 -6.51 -1.30
CA LEU A 9 16.42 -7.46 -2.35
C LEU A 9 17.43 -7.53 -3.49
N GLN A 10 17.99 -6.38 -3.88
CA GLN A 10 19.02 -6.28 -4.90
C GLN A 10 20.31 -6.99 -4.47
N GLU A 11 20.71 -6.86 -3.20
CA GLU A 11 21.84 -7.61 -2.60
C GLU A 11 21.56 -9.12 -2.57
N ALA A 12 20.31 -9.53 -2.39
CA ALA A 12 19.87 -10.92 -2.49
C ALA A 12 19.75 -11.43 -3.94
N GLY A 13 20.22 -10.65 -4.93
CA GLY A 13 20.24 -11.05 -6.34
C GLY A 13 18.89 -10.94 -7.06
N LYS A 14 17.92 -10.21 -6.53
CA LYS A 14 16.64 -9.97 -7.20
C LYS A 14 16.73 -8.79 -8.14
N GLU A 15 16.01 -8.88 -9.27
CA GLU A 15 15.73 -7.71 -10.11
C GLU A 15 14.64 -6.89 -9.45
N VAL A 16 14.94 -5.63 -9.16
CA VAL A 16 14.05 -4.73 -8.43
C VAL A 16 13.86 -3.44 -9.21
N HIS A 17 12.61 -3.05 -9.40
CA HIS A 17 12.25 -1.74 -9.90
C HIS A 17 11.53 -0.96 -8.80
N ALA A 18 12.11 0.11 -8.33
CA ALA A 18 11.53 0.98 -7.31
C ALA A 18 10.83 2.18 -7.95
N ILE A 19 9.65 2.51 -7.45
CA ILE A 19 8.90 3.70 -7.88
C ILE A 19 8.57 4.59 -6.69
N ASP A 20 8.53 5.88 -6.92
CA ASP A 20 8.04 6.87 -5.95
C ASP A 20 7.53 8.11 -6.71
N ILE A 21 6.54 8.80 -6.17
CA ILE A 21 6.04 10.05 -6.74
C ILE A 21 6.97 11.24 -6.42
N SER A 22 7.71 11.15 -5.32
CA SER A 22 8.62 12.19 -4.85
C SER A 22 9.93 12.17 -5.63
N PRO A 23 10.29 13.28 -6.32
CA PRO A 23 11.58 13.37 -6.99
C PRO A 23 12.77 13.26 -6.03
N LEU A 24 12.62 13.76 -4.80
CA LEU A 24 13.66 13.66 -3.77
C LEU A 24 13.87 12.22 -3.29
N SER A 25 12.79 11.45 -3.11
CA SER A 25 12.89 10.02 -2.79
C SER A 25 13.60 9.24 -3.89
N VAL A 26 13.28 9.53 -5.14
CA VAL A 26 13.92 8.91 -6.32
C VAL A 26 15.42 9.25 -6.36
N GLU A 27 15.78 10.51 -6.11
CA GLU A 27 17.18 10.92 -6.05
C GLU A 27 17.94 10.20 -4.94
N VAL A 28 17.38 10.14 -3.73
CA VAL A 28 17.97 9.41 -2.59
C VAL A 28 18.16 7.93 -2.93
N MET A 29 17.18 7.27 -3.54
CA MET A 29 17.31 5.88 -3.96
C MET A 29 18.47 5.68 -4.94
N LYS A 30 18.61 6.57 -5.93
CA LYS A 30 19.73 6.53 -6.91
C LYS A 30 21.08 6.73 -6.22
N GLN A 31 21.20 7.73 -5.34
CA GLN A 31 22.43 7.99 -4.57
C GLN A 31 22.83 6.81 -3.69
N ARG A 32 21.86 6.07 -3.15
CA ARG A 32 22.11 4.87 -2.34
C ARG A 32 22.43 3.63 -3.17
N GLY A 33 22.34 3.68 -4.49
CA GLY A 33 22.71 2.58 -5.38
C GLY A 33 21.56 1.64 -5.77
N VAL A 34 20.30 2.07 -5.64
CA VAL A 34 19.19 1.33 -6.25
C VAL A 34 19.31 1.43 -7.77
N ARG A 35 19.40 0.30 -8.46
CA ARG A 35 19.78 0.23 -9.89
C ARG A 35 18.67 0.68 -10.82
N SER A 36 17.43 0.32 -10.54
CA SER A 36 16.27 0.68 -11.36
C SER A 36 15.28 1.47 -10.52
N VAL A 37 15.10 2.75 -10.84
CA VAL A 37 14.24 3.68 -10.11
C VAL A 37 13.51 4.58 -11.09
N SER A 38 12.20 4.71 -10.93
CA SER A 38 11.39 5.64 -11.71
C SER A 38 10.58 6.59 -10.82
N GLN A 39 10.52 7.86 -11.24
CA GLN A 39 9.55 8.79 -10.67
C GLN A 39 8.22 8.61 -11.39
N THR A 40 7.28 7.94 -10.74
CA THR A 40 5.95 7.72 -11.30
C THR A 40 4.91 7.47 -10.22
N ASN A 41 3.65 7.72 -10.56
CA ASN A 41 2.51 7.29 -9.77
C ASN A 41 2.15 5.86 -10.16
N LEU A 42 1.85 5.00 -9.17
CA LEU A 42 1.41 3.62 -9.39
C LEU A 42 0.22 3.53 -10.36
N PHE A 43 -0.69 4.50 -10.29
CA PHE A 43 -1.90 4.54 -11.13
C PHE A 43 -1.68 5.17 -12.52
N ASN A 44 -0.45 5.58 -12.86
CA ASN A 44 -0.15 6.07 -14.20
C ASN A 44 -0.41 4.94 -15.24
N GLU A 45 -1.22 5.21 -16.24
CA GLU A 45 -1.58 4.25 -17.28
C GLU A 45 -0.38 3.77 -18.10
N GLN A 46 0.62 4.62 -18.29
CA GLN A 46 1.84 4.31 -19.04
C GLN A 46 2.80 3.37 -18.29
N PHE A 47 2.57 3.16 -16.99
CA PHE A 47 3.36 2.21 -16.20
C PHE A 47 2.77 0.81 -16.38
N ALA A 48 3.40 -0.02 -17.22
CA ALA A 48 2.84 -1.29 -17.70
C ALA A 48 3.85 -2.45 -17.70
N ASP A 49 4.92 -2.39 -16.91
CA ASP A 49 5.85 -3.50 -16.74
C ASP A 49 5.19 -4.65 -15.95
N GLU A 50 5.63 -5.89 -16.16
CA GLU A 50 5.12 -7.06 -15.46
C GLU A 50 6.08 -7.55 -14.39
N TYR A 51 5.53 -7.90 -13.21
CA TYR A 51 6.27 -8.30 -12.01
C TYR A 51 5.78 -9.63 -11.44
N ASP A 52 6.70 -10.41 -10.86
CA ASP A 52 6.37 -11.61 -10.09
C ASP A 52 5.84 -11.24 -8.71
N THR A 53 6.38 -10.16 -8.13
CA THR A 53 5.97 -9.68 -6.80
C THR A 53 5.97 -8.16 -6.77
N ILE A 54 4.89 -7.60 -6.28
CA ILE A 54 4.77 -6.16 -5.99
C ILE A 54 4.79 -5.99 -4.48
N LEU A 55 5.66 -5.11 -3.98
CA LEU A 55 5.77 -4.79 -2.55
C LEU A 55 5.16 -3.42 -2.28
N MET A 56 4.19 -3.38 -1.40
CA MET A 56 3.57 -2.17 -0.87
C MET A 56 3.68 -2.21 0.65
N LEU A 57 4.81 -1.75 1.17
CA LEU A 57 5.19 -1.87 2.58
C LEU A 57 5.27 -0.50 3.27
N MET A 58 5.22 -0.49 4.61
CA MET A 58 5.17 0.70 5.48
C MET A 58 3.79 1.39 5.42
N ASN A 59 2.74 0.65 5.73
CA ASN A 59 1.34 1.01 5.47
C ASN A 59 1.11 1.29 3.99
N GLY A 60 1.52 0.33 3.16
CA GLY A 60 1.50 0.45 1.71
C GLY A 60 0.09 0.59 1.13
N SER A 61 -0.95 0.15 1.84
CA SER A 61 -2.35 0.38 1.48
C SER A 61 -2.69 1.88 1.35
N GLY A 62 -1.97 2.74 2.08
CA GLY A 62 -2.18 4.18 2.05
C GLY A 62 -2.05 4.82 0.68
N ILE A 63 -1.24 4.24 -0.21
CA ILE A 63 -1.07 4.72 -1.59
C ILE A 63 -2.40 4.69 -2.38
N ILE A 64 -3.35 3.86 -1.96
CA ILE A 64 -4.68 3.73 -2.58
C ILE A 64 -5.55 4.95 -2.26
N GLY A 65 -5.32 5.58 -1.11
CA GLY A 65 -6.00 6.79 -0.64
C GLY A 65 -7.35 6.49 0.02
N LYS A 66 -8.36 6.02 -0.74
CA LYS A 66 -9.72 5.74 -0.27
C LYS A 66 -10.23 4.38 -0.73
N LEU A 67 -11.27 3.86 -0.06
CA LEU A 67 -11.91 2.58 -0.43
C LEU A 67 -12.46 2.60 -1.86
N GLU A 68 -13.00 3.73 -2.29
CA GLU A 68 -13.55 3.88 -3.65
C GLU A 68 -12.52 3.64 -4.75
N ASN A 69 -11.22 3.77 -4.46
CA ASN A 69 -10.12 3.54 -5.40
C ASN A 69 -9.66 2.06 -5.47
N LEU A 70 -10.15 1.18 -4.59
CA LEU A 70 -9.77 -0.23 -4.59
C LEU A 70 -10.05 -0.96 -5.90
N PRO A 71 -11.18 -0.77 -6.58
CA PRO A 71 -11.41 -1.39 -7.89
C PRO A 71 -10.33 -1.00 -8.91
N ASP A 72 -9.93 0.26 -8.95
CA ASP A 72 -8.87 0.76 -9.83
C ASP A 72 -7.50 0.19 -9.45
N PHE A 73 -7.23 0.09 -8.15
CA PHE A 73 -6.04 -0.58 -7.64
C PHE A 73 -5.97 -2.03 -8.12
N PHE A 74 -7.01 -2.83 -7.91
CA PHE A 74 -7.01 -4.23 -8.34
C PHE A 74 -6.93 -4.38 -9.86
N ARG A 75 -7.58 -3.49 -10.62
CA ARG A 75 -7.43 -3.44 -12.07
C ARG A 75 -5.97 -3.20 -12.47
N LYS A 76 -5.29 -2.25 -11.81
CA LYS A 76 -3.88 -1.97 -12.04
C LYS A 76 -3.00 -3.16 -11.67
N MET A 77 -3.25 -3.83 -10.55
CA MET A 77 -2.50 -5.02 -10.15
C MET A 77 -2.65 -6.17 -11.16
N LYS A 78 -3.84 -6.34 -11.77
CA LYS A 78 -4.02 -7.32 -12.86
C LYS A 78 -3.11 -7.06 -14.06
N LEU A 79 -2.84 -5.80 -14.37
CA LEU A 79 -1.97 -5.41 -15.50
C LEU A 79 -0.49 -5.58 -15.16
N LEU A 80 -0.10 -5.37 -13.91
CA LEU A 80 1.30 -5.38 -13.47
C LEU A 80 1.79 -6.75 -13.00
N LEU A 81 0.90 -7.69 -12.69
CA LEU A 81 1.29 -9.00 -12.19
C LEU A 81 1.34 -10.03 -13.30
N ARG A 82 2.47 -10.73 -13.39
CA ARG A 82 2.59 -11.96 -14.17
C ARG A 82 1.63 -13.03 -13.67
N PRO A 83 1.28 -14.02 -14.52
CA PRO A 83 0.55 -15.20 -14.05
C PRO A 83 1.27 -15.86 -12.85
N GLY A 84 0.54 -16.09 -11.76
CA GLY A 84 1.12 -16.62 -10.51
C GLY A 84 1.81 -15.59 -9.61
N GLY A 85 1.91 -14.35 -10.04
CA GLY A 85 2.46 -13.26 -9.23
C GLY A 85 1.55 -12.82 -8.10
N CYS A 86 2.10 -12.04 -7.15
CA CYS A 86 1.36 -11.56 -5.99
C CYS A 86 1.76 -10.14 -5.57
N VAL A 87 0.85 -9.49 -4.85
CA VAL A 87 1.15 -8.28 -4.07
C VAL A 87 1.37 -8.67 -2.62
N LEU A 88 2.44 -8.17 -2.01
CA LEU A 88 2.62 -8.18 -0.55
C LEU A 88 2.38 -6.75 -0.06
N MET A 89 1.33 -6.57 0.73
CA MET A 89 0.90 -5.27 1.22
C MET A 89 0.65 -5.33 2.71
N ASP A 90 1.17 -4.34 3.43
CA ASP A 90 0.82 -4.15 4.82
C ASP A 90 -0.18 -3.01 5.01
N SER A 91 -0.91 -3.10 6.09
CA SER A 91 -1.83 -2.08 6.57
C SER A 91 -2.06 -2.24 8.07
N SER A 92 -2.86 -1.36 8.63
CA SER A 92 -3.24 -1.40 10.04
C SER A 92 -4.75 -1.26 10.18
N ASN A 93 -5.31 -1.94 11.19
CA ASN A 93 -6.71 -1.76 11.57
C ASN A 93 -6.80 -0.62 12.59
N LEU A 94 -7.43 0.48 12.22
CA LEU A 94 -7.60 1.65 13.11
C LEU A 94 -8.85 1.60 13.98
N SER A 95 -9.60 0.48 14.00
CA SER A 95 -10.83 0.37 14.81
C SER A 95 -10.59 0.61 16.30
N TYR A 96 -9.38 0.34 16.81
CA TYR A 96 -9.01 0.59 18.21
C TYR A 96 -9.11 2.07 18.63
N LEU A 97 -9.06 3.01 17.67
CA LEU A 97 -9.25 4.44 17.96
C LEU A 97 -10.69 4.80 18.34
N PHE A 98 -11.62 3.88 18.12
CA PHE A 98 -13.05 4.02 18.39
C PHE A 98 -13.51 3.07 19.51
N GLU A 99 -12.56 2.56 20.31
CA GLU A 99 -12.83 1.71 21.47
C GLU A 99 -13.24 2.60 22.66
N GLU A 100 -14.40 2.30 23.23
CA GLU A 100 -14.94 2.95 24.42
C GLU A 100 -14.34 2.34 25.71
N GLU A 101 -14.56 2.97 26.86
CA GLU A 101 -14.04 2.52 28.15
C GLU A 101 -14.51 1.11 28.55
N ASP A 102 -15.63 0.65 28.01
CA ASP A 102 -16.19 -0.70 28.27
C ASP A 102 -15.66 -1.77 27.28
N GLY A 103 -14.75 -1.38 26.36
CA GLY A 103 -14.17 -2.26 25.35
C GLY A 103 -15.07 -2.44 24.11
N SER A 104 -16.19 -1.76 24.00
CA SER A 104 -17.00 -1.75 22.79
C SER A 104 -16.36 -0.83 21.72
N ILE A 105 -16.55 -1.17 20.45
CA ILE A 105 -16.08 -0.34 19.32
C ILE A 105 -17.30 0.32 18.67
N VAL A 106 -17.33 1.64 18.66
CA VAL A 106 -18.43 2.43 18.09
C VAL A 106 -17.97 3.16 16.83
N ILE A 107 -18.35 2.65 15.67
CA ILE A 107 -18.01 3.22 14.36
C ILE A 107 -19.26 3.80 13.71
N ASN A 108 -19.16 5.04 13.21
CA ASN A 108 -20.22 5.67 12.45
C ASN A 108 -20.28 5.09 11.02
N LEU A 109 -21.25 4.22 10.77
CA LEU A 109 -21.42 3.59 9.45
C LEU A 109 -22.06 4.50 8.38
N ALA A 110 -22.52 5.70 8.77
CA ALA A 110 -23.07 6.68 7.84
C ALA A 110 -22.04 7.68 7.30
N GLY A 111 -20.81 7.63 7.80
CA GLY A 111 -19.68 8.45 7.36
C GLY A 111 -18.73 7.70 6.44
N ASP A 112 -17.58 8.31 6.21
CA ASP A 112 -16.47 7.69 5.48
C ASP A 112 -15.95 6.46 6.25
N TYR A 113 -15.24 5.59 5.56
CA TYR A 113 -14.64 4.44 6.20
C TYR A 113 -13.62 4.88 7.26
N TYR A 114 -13.69 4.28 8.45
CA TYR A 114 -12.90 4.70 9.62
C TYR A 114 -11.38 4.66 9.43
N GLY A 115 -10.90 3.99 8.40
CA GLY A 115 -9.50 3.91 8.04
C GLY A 115 -9.08 4.89 6.93
N GLU A 116 -9.97 5.74 6.43
CA GLU A 116 -9.63 6.85 5.54
C GLU A 116 -9.17 8.04 6.36
N VAL A 117 -7.92 8.46 6.18
CA VAL A 117 -7.30 9.51 6.98
C VAL A 117 -6.71 10.59 6.08
N ASP A 118 -7.11 11.84 6.33
CA ASP A 118 -6.50 13.00 5.71
C ASP A 118 -5.22 13.39 6.42
N PHE A 119 -4.11 13.41 5.70
CA PHE A 119 -2.82 13.88 6.21
C PHE A 119 -2.41 15.21 5.59
N GLN A 120 -1.77 16.03 6.40
CA GLN A 120 -1.05 17.20 5.95
C GLN A 120 0.30 17.24 6.65
N MET A 121 1.38 17.09 5.87
CA MET A 121 2.73 17.12 6.42
C MET A 121 3.19 18.56 6.63
N GLN A 122 3.84 18.81 7.77
CA GLN A 122 4.47 20.11 8.04
C GLN A 122 5.87 19.90 8.61
N TYR A 123 6.81 20.65 8.08
CA TYR A 123 8.16 20.75 8.65
C TYR A 123 8.53 22.20 8.84
N LYS A 124 8.71 22.63 10.09
CA LYS A 124 8.91 24.03 10.47
C LYS A 124 7.79 24.92 9.88
N ASN A 125 8.14 25.86 9.00
CA ASN A 125 7.23 26.79 8.35
C ASN A 125 6.73 26.31 6.97
N VAL A 126 7.21 25.14 6.50
CA VAL A 126 6.80 24.57 5.23
C VAL A 126 5.65 23.59 5.48
N LYS A 127 4.52 23.87 4.84
CA LYS A 127 3.30 23.09 4.91
C LYS A 127 3.05 22.49 3.53
N GLY A 128 2.93 21.16 3.46
CA GLY A 128 2.59 20.45 2.23
C GLY A 128 1.09 20.47 1.95
N ASP A 129 0.71 19.97 0.79
CA ASP A 129 -0.69 19.74 0.45
C ASP A 129 -1.28 18.60 1.28
N SER A 130 -2.59 18.61 1.49
CA SER A 130 -3.31 17.49 2.09
C SER A 130 -3.38 16.32 1.12
N PHE A 131 -3.38 15.10 1.65
CA PHE A 131 -3.53 13.88 0.88
C PHE A 131 -4.25 12.81 1.67
N ASP A 132 -5.02 11.99 0.97
CA ASP A 132 -5.72 10.84 1.54
C ASP A 132 -4.74 9.68 1.76
N TRP A 133 -4.94 8.93 2.85
CA TRP A 133 -4.17 7.75 3.20
C TRP A 133 -5.08 6.67 3.74
N LEU A 134 -5.12 5.50 3.09
CA LEU A 134 -5.99 4.41 3.48
C LEU A 134 -5.28 3.45 4.45
N TYR A 135 -5.87 3.29 5.63
CA TYR A 135 -5.63 2.17 6.55
C TYR A 135 -6.81 1.22 6.42
N ILE A 136 -6.61 0.06 5.83
CA ILE A 136 -7.69 -0.90 5.61
C ILE A 136 -7.52 -2.10 6.53
N ASP A 137 -8.60 -2.53 7.22
CA ASP A 137 -8.58 -3.78 7.96
C ASP A 137 -8.58 -4.99 7.02
N PHE A 138 -8.08 -6.14 7.51
CA PHE A 138 -7.92 -7.33 6.68
C PHE A 138 -9.24 -7.90 6.16
N GLN A 139 -10.33 -7.79 6.93
CA GLN A 139 -11.65 -8.29 6.53
C GLN A 139 -12.19 -7.48 5.35
N THR A 140 -12.16 -6.16 5.45
CA THR A 140 -12.56 -5.24 4.38
C THR A 140 -11.70 -5.45 3.14
N LEU A 141 -10.37 -5.54 3.29
CA LEU A 141 -9.46 -5.85 2.17
C LEU A 141 -9.83 -7.17 1.49
N SER A 142 -10.17 -8.21 2.26
CA SER A 142 -10.51 -9.53 1.71
C SER A 142 -11.79 -9.51 0.90
N ILE A 143 -12.80 -8.73 1.32
CA ILE A 143 -14.06 -8.54 0.59
C ILE A 143 -13.78 -7.88 -0.76
N TYR A 144 -13.10 -6.73 -0.75
CA TYR A 144 -12.77 -6.02 -1.99
C TYR A 144 -11.86 -6.83 -2.92
N ALA A 145 -10.92 -7.59 -2.37
CA ALA A 145 -10.08 -8.49 -3.15
C ALA A 145 -10.92 -9.55 -3.88
N ALA A 146 -11.82 -10.21 -3.18
CA ALA A 146 -12.69 -11.24 -3.76
C ALA A 146 -13.60 -10.68 -4.86
N GLU A 147 -14.21 -9.52 -4.64
CA GLU A 147 -15.05 -8.84 -5.63
C GLU A 147 -14.28 -8.44 -6.89
N ASN A 148 -12.97 -8.23 -6.77
CA ASN A 148 -12.10 -7.85 -7.88
C ASN A 148 -11.24 -9.01 -8.44
N GLY A 149 -11.58 -10.27 -8.10
CA GLY A 149 -10.92 -11.46 -8.64
C GLY A 149 -9.53 -11.72 -8.06
N PHE A 150 -9.30 -11.31 -6.81
CA PHE A 150 -8.13 -11.62 -6.03
C PHE A 150 -8.51 -12.43 -4.78
N LYS A 151 -7.56 -13.21 -4.29
CA LYS A 151 -7.60 -13.83 -2.97
C LYS A 151 -6.65 -13.05 -2.05
N ALA A 152 -7.15 -12.67 -0.88
CA ALA A 152 -6.33 -12.14 0.19
C ALA A 152 -5.98 -13.26 1.18
N GLU A 153 -4.72 -13.37 1.54
CA GLU A 153 -4.20 -14.29 2.55
C GLU A 153 -3.47 -13.49 3.62
N LEU A 154 -3.83 -13.69 4.88
CA LEU A 154 -3.14 -13.10 6.01
C LEU A 154 -1.80 -13.82 6.20
N VAL A 155 -0.70 -13.14 5.91
CA VAL A 155 0.65 -13.71 6.04
C VAL A 155 1.15 -13.61 7.46
N LYS A 156 0.90 -12.46 8.09
CA LYS A 156 1.36 -12.18 9.45
C LYS A 156 0.52 -11.07 10.07
N GLU A 157 0.19 -11.24 11.35
CA GLU A 157 -0.29 -10.17 12.21
C GLU A 157 0.90 -9.58 12.98
N GLY A 158 0.94 -8.27 13.08
CA GLY A 158 1.90 -7.55 13.90
C GLY A 158 1.42 -7.38 15.34
N THR A 159 2.18 -6.64 16.12
CA THR A 159 1.89 -6.43 17.55
C THR A 159 1.03 -5.21 17.84
N HIS A 160 0.79 -4.35 16.85
CA HIS A 160 0.10 -3.06 17.00
C HIS A 160 -0.98 -2.86 15.93
N TYR A 161 -1.90 -3.84 15.79
CA TYR A 161 -3.01 -3.82 14.84
C TYR A 161 -2.58 -3.78 13.37
N ASP A 162 -1.29 -3.90 13.09
CA ASP A 162 -0.71 -4.00 11.76
C ASP A 162 -0.73 -5.45 11.27
N TYR A 163 -0.79 -5.63 9.97
CA TYR A 163 -0.74 -6.95 9.34
C TYR A 163 -0.06 -6.89 7.97
N LEU A 164 0.44 -8.04 7.53
CA LEU A 164 0.91 -8.28 6.17
C LEU A 164 -0.04 -9.21 5.44
N ALA A 165 -0.56 -8.77 4.32
CA ALA A 165 -1.39 -9.57 3.42
C ALA A 165 -0.66 -9.92 2.13
N LYS A 166 -0.99 -11.10 1.59
CA LYS A 166 -0.66 -11.51 0.23
C LYS A 166 -1.92 -11.50 -0.61
N LEU A 167 -1.89 -10.76 -1.71
CA LEU A 167 -2.98 -10.71 -2.68
C LEU A 167 -2.53 -11.45 -3.95
N SER A 168 -3.27 -12.46 -4.36
CA SER A 168 -3.00 -13.24 -5.56
C SER A 168 -4.24 -13.30 -6.45
N ARG A 169 -4.05 -13.33 -7.79
CA ARG A 169 -5.17 -13.45 -8.73
C ARG A 169 -5.85 -14.80 -8.52
N GLN A 170 -7.18 -14.78 -8.50
CA GLN A 170 -7.97 -16.01 -8.59
C GLN A 170 -7.89 -16.57 -10.01
N ALA A 171 -7.84 -17.89 -10.13
CA ALA A 171 -7.78 -18.59 -11.41
C ALA A 171 -9.11 -18.45 -12.17
#